data_dd1150916716aaef92669fe6dd15e15c
#
_entry.id   dd1150916716aaef92669fe6dd15e15c
#
_cell.length_a   1.000
_cell.length_b   1.000
_cell.length_c   1.000
_cell.angle_alpha   90.00
_cell.angle_beta   90.00
_cell.angle_gamma   90.00
#
_symmetry.space_group_name_H-M   'P 1'
#
loop_
_entity.id
_entity.type
_entity.pdbx_description
1 polymer ?
#
loop_
_entity_poly.entity_id
_entity_poly.type
_entity_poly.pdbx_seq_one_letter_code
_entity_poly.pdbx_strand_id
1 'polypeptide(L)'
;MKERSKNPATKQIARERIEILFEQARLAFAEFPHLSNRYVVLARKIAMRQRIRIPRELRRQYCHHCNTYLLPGSNMRVRMHRGNVVVTCRTCNKHTRYRVVKPHVG
;
A
#
# COMPACT_ATOMS: atom_id res chain seq x y z
N MET A 1 24.52 -17.00 10.67
CA MET A 1 23.44 -16.63 9.76
C MET A 1 22.14 -16.54 10.53
N LYS A 2 21.51 -15.39 10.48
CA LYS A 2 20.26 -15.22 11.21
C LYS A 2 19.14 -15.92 10.48
N GLU A 3 18.57 -16.92 11.11
CA GLU A 3 17.36 -17.50 10.61
C GLU A 3 16.20 -16.52 10.75
N ARG A 4 15.44 -16.42 9.69
CA ARG A 4 14.21 -15.62 9.75
C ARG A 4 13.20 -16.34 10.60
N SER A 5 12.60 -15.63 11.51
CA SER A 5 11.57 -16.19 12.37
C SER A 5 10.40 -16.69 11.55
N LYS A 6 10.06 -17.95 11.70
CA LYS A 6 8.82 -18.53 11.13
C LYS A 6 7.71 -18.55 12.16
N ASN A 7 7.95 -17.92 13.31
CA ASN A 7 6.97 -17.89 14.40
C ASN A 7 5.73 -17.08 13.97
N PRO A 8 4.54 -17.66 14.03
CA PRO A 8 3.30 -16.94 13.70
C PRO A 8 3.08 -15.68 14.52
N ALA A 9 3.51 -15.67 15.79
CA ALA A 9 3.38 -14.49 16.63
C ALA A 9 4.24 -13.32 16.10
N THR A 10 5.45 -13.60 15.63
CA THR A 10 6.32 -12.59 15.05
C THR A 10 5.72 -12.01 13.77
N LYS A 11 5.14 -12.85 12.94
CA LYS A 11 4.48 -12.40 11.71
C LYS A 11 3.24 -11.56 12.01
N GLN A 12 2.49 -11.93 13.04
CA GLN A 12 1.32 -11.16 13.46
C GLN A 12 1.71 -9.77 13.93
N ILE A 13 2.77 -9.66 14.74
CA ILE A 13 3.31 -8.37 15.18
C ILE A 13 3.73 -7.53 13.98
N ALA A 14 4.37 -8.15 12.99
CA ALA A 14 4.78 -7.45 11.77
C ALA A 14 3.58 -6.92 10.99
N ARG A 15 2.51 -7.70 10.85
CA ARG A 15 1.28 -7.25 10.19
C ARG A 15 0.66 -6.06 10.91
N GLU A 16 0.62 -6.09 12.23
CA GLU A 16 0.08 -4.99 13.03
C GLU A 16 0.91 -3.72 12.84
N ARG A 17 2.23 -3.85 12.79
CA ARG A 17 3.12 -2.70 12.55
C ARG A 17 2.90 -2.11 11.16
N ILE A 18 2.70 -2.96 10.16
CA ILE A 18 2.40 -2.49 8.80
C ILE A 18 1.10 -1.70 8.78
N GLU A 19 0.06 -2.20 9.43
CA GLU A 19 -1.23 -1.50 9.52
C GLU A 19 -1.08 -0.15 10.22
N ILE A 20 -0.32 -0.11 11.32
CA ILE A 20 -0.05 1.13 12.04
C ILE A 20 0.69 2.14 11.15
N LEU A 21 1.69 1.68 10.42
CA LEU A 21 2.46 2.55 9.53
C LEU A 21 1.58 3.15 8.42
N PHE A 22 0.68 2.37 7.84
CA PHE A 22 -0.24 2.90 6.83
C PHE A 22 -1.25 3.86 7.44
N GLU A 23 -1.70 3.62 8.66
CA GLU A 23 -2.58 4.56 9.37
C GLU A 23 -1.85 5.88 9.64
N GLN A 24 -0.59 5.81 10.10
CA GLN A 24 0.23 7.00 10.30
C GLN A 24 0.49 7.73 8.98
N ALA A 25 0.69 6.99 7.90
CA ALA A 25 0.86 7.58 6.57
C ALA A 25 -0.38 8.38 6.17
N ARG A 26 -1.55 7.82 6.40
CA ARG A 26 -2.82 8.48 6.10
C ARG A 26 -2.99 9.76 6.91
N LEU A 27 -2.69 9.70 8.20
CA LEU A 27 -2.84 10.85 9.10
C LEU A 27 -1.83 11.96 8.81
N ALA A 28 -0.62 11.61 8.42
CA ALA A 28 0.44 12.58 8.15
C ALA A 28 0.31 13.26 6.79
N PHE A 29 -0.44 12.69 5.87
CA PHE A 29 -0.41 13.11 4.47
C PHE A 29 -0.76 14.57 4.24
N ALA A 30 -1.73 15.10 4.97
CA ALA A 30 -2.19 16.49 4.76
C ALA A 30 -1.12 17.52 5.08
N GLU A 31 -0.33 17.28 6.13
CA GLU A 31 0.69 18.23 6.59
C GLU A 31 2.10 17.83 6.19
N PHE A 32 2.39 16.54 6.21
CA PHE A 32 3.74 16.02 5.98
C PHE A 32 3.74 14.86 5.00
N PRO A 33 3.44 15.09 3.70
CA PRO A 33 3.35 13.99 2.74
C PRO A 33 4.65 13.19 2.58
N HIS A 34 5.80 13.79 2.82
CA HIS A 34 7.07 13.08 2.79
C HIS A 34 7.20 12.03 3.90
N LEU A 35 6.57 12.29 5.06
CA LEU A 35 6.52 11.30 6.14
C LEU A 35 5.65 10.12 5.73
N SER A 36 4.54 10.38 5.04
CA SER A 36 3.68 9.31 4.54
C SER A 36 4.46 8.37 3.62
N ASN A 37 5.26 8.93 2.72
CA ASN A 37 6.10 8.15 1.81
C ASN A 37 7.13 7.32 2.58
N ARG A 38 7.71 7.89 3.63
CA ARG A 38 8.67 7.18 4.48
C ARG A 38 8.01 6.00 5.20
N TYR A 39 6.80 6.20 5.71
CA TYR A 39 6.06 5.13 6.38
C TYR A 39 5.75 3.97 5.42
N VAL A 40 5.41 4.27 4.17
CA VAL A 40 5.21 3.25 3.14
C VAL A 40 6.48 2.44 2.93
N VAL A 41 7.62 3.10 2.79
CA VAL A 41 8.92 2.41 2.61
C VAL A 41 9.23 1.52 3.79
N LEU A 42 8.99 2.00 5.02
CA LEU A 42 9.21 1.22 6.24
C LEU A 42 8.30 -0.01 6.29
N ALA A 43 7.02 0.16 5.95
CA ALA A 43 6.07 -0.95 5.92
C ALA A 43 6.50 -2.03 4.91
N ARG A 44 6.95 -1.61 3.73
CA ARG A 44 7.46 -2.53 2.71
C ARG A 44 8.70 -3.29 3.17
N LYS A 45 9.60 -2.62 3.87
CA LYS A 45 10.80 -3.28 4.43
C LYS A 45 10.42 -4.34 5.45
N ILE A 46 9.44 -4.05 6.31
CA ILE A 46 8.96 -5.03 7.30
C ILE A 46 8.36 -6.23 6.58
N ALA A 47 7.53 -6.00 5.58
CA ALA A 47 6.89 -7.07 4.82
C ALA A 47 7.93 -7.97 4.14
N MET A 48 8.94 -7.39 3.52
CA MET A 48 10.00 -8.14 2.86
C MET A 48 10.85 -8.93 3.86
N ARG A 49 11.17 -8.32 5.00
CA ARG A 49 11.99 -8.95 6.04
C ARG A 49 11.30 -10.17 6.64
N GLN A 50 10.01 -10.08 6.88
CA GLN A 50 9.22 -11.15 7.49
C GLN A 50 8.58 -12.08 6.46
N ARG A 51 8.78 -11.81 5.17
CA ARG A 51 8.20 -12.58 4.08
C ARG A 51 6.68 -12.69 4.18
N ILE A 52 6.03 -11.60 4.53
CA ILE A 52 4.58 -11.50 4.56
C ILE A 52 4.11 -10.57 3.45
N ARG A 53 2.88 -10.80 3.01
CA ARG A 53 2.28 -9.97 1.98
C ARG A 53 1.53 -8.82 2.63
N ILE A 54 1.73 -7.61 2.12
CA ILE A 54 0.93 -6.47 2.56
C ILE A 54 -0.51 -6.70 2.13
N PRO A 55 -1.50 -6.53 3.03
CA PRO A 55 -2.91 -6.69 2.68
C PRO A 55 -3.33 -5.86 1.47
N ARG A 56 -4.24 -6.39 0.68
CA ARG A 56 -4.70 -5.79 -0.57
C ARG A 56 -5.16 -4.34 -0.40
N GLU A 57 -5.89 -4.06 0.65
CA GLU A 57 -6.41 -2.73 0.95
C GLU A 57 -5.28 -1.73 1.13
N LEU A 58 -4.20 -2.14 1.79
CA LEU A 58 -3.05 -1.28 2.02
C LEU A 58 -2.18 -1.15 0.78
N ARG A 59 -2.08 -2.22 -0.02
CA ARG A 59 -1.31 -2.19 -1.26
C ARG A 59 -1.83 -1.18 -2.26
N ARG A 60 -3.12 -0.86 -2.20
CA ARG A 60 -3.74 0.14 -3.06
C ARG A 60 -3.52 1.57 -2.59
N GLN A 61 -2.94 1.75 -1.42
CA GLN A 61 -2.71 3.06 -0.84
C GLN A 61 -1.35 3.66 -1.20
N TYR A 62 -0.57 2.99 -2.03
CA TYR A 62 0.70 3.54 -2.46
C TYR A 62 1.01 3.15 -3.92
N CYS A 63 1.87 3.95 -4.55
CA CYS A 63 2.30 3.68 -5.91
C CYS A 63 3.37 2.58 -5.90
N HIS A 64 3.15 1.53 -6.69
CA HIS A 64 4.09 0.41 -6.76
C HIS A 64 5.33 0.73 -7.59
N HIS A 65 5.34 1.86 -8.26
CA HIS A 65 6.49 2.30 -9.08
C HIS A 65 7.42 3.24 -8.31
N CYS A 66 6.86 4.21 -7.59
CA CYS A 66 7.66 5.22 -6.90
C CYS A 66 7.49 5.22 -5.37
N ASN A 67 6.64 4.35 -4.84
CA ASN A 67 6.37 4.20 -3.41
C ASN A 67 5.76 5.42 -2.71
N THR A 68 5.21 6.34 -3.48
CA THR A 68 4.50 7.49 -2.92
C THR A 68 3.18 7.04 -2.33
N TYR A 69 2.86 7.53 -1.13
CA TYR A 69 1.53 7.30 -0.55
C TYR A 69 0.48 7.99 -1.43
N LEU A 70 -0.61 7.29 -1.75
CA LEU A 70 -1.64 7.77 -2.65
C LEU A 70 -2.93 8.07 -1.90
N LEU A 71 -3.43 9.29 -2.07
CA LEU A 71 -4.73 9.68 -1.54
C LEU A 71 -5.64 10.06 -2.71
N PRO A 72 -6.79 9.39 -2.88
CA PRO A 72 -7.71 9.71 -3.97
C PRO A 72 -8.13 11.18 -3.96
N GLY A 73 -8.08 11.79 -5.14
CA GLY A 73 -8.42 13.20 -5.29
C GLY A 73 -7.31 14.18 -4.97
N SER A 74 -6.20 13.73 -4.39
CA SER A 74 -5.05 14.57 -4.09
C SER A 74 -3.91 14.33 -5.08
N ASN A 75 -3.19 13.21 -4.91
CA ASN A 75 -2.04 12.88 -5.76
C ASN A 75 -2.27 11.64 -6.62
N MET A 76 -3.48 11.17 -6.70
CA MET A 76 -3.81 10.05 -7.55
C MET A 76 -5.16 10.28 -8.24
N ARG A 77 -5.23 9.84 -9.48
CA ARG A 77 -6.45 9.89 -10.27
C ARG A 77 -6.97 8.47 -10.45
N VAL A 78 -8.25 8.29 -10.18
CA VAL A 78 -8.93 7.01 -10.36
C VAL A 78 -9.95 7.14 -11.47
N ARG A 79 -9.95 6.22 -12.41
CA ARG A 79 -10.96 6.17 -13.45
C ARG A 79 -11.25 4.73 -13.86
N MET A 80 -12.41 4.53 -14.46
CA MET A 80 -12.81 3.22 -14.98
C MET A 80 -12.47 3.15 -16.46
N HIS A 81 -11.93 2.03 -16.89
CA HIS A 81 -11.62 1.78 -18.28
C HIS A 81 -11.81 0.30 -18.60
N ARG A 82 -12.75 -0.01 -19.48
CA ARG A 82 -13.02 -1.39 -19.93
C ARG A 82 -13.17 -2.39 -18.77
N GLY A 83 -13.92 -2.01 -17.73
CA GLY A 83 -14.17 -2.86 -16.58
C GLY A 83 -13.03 -2.94 -15.58
N ASN A 84 -11.97 -2.16 -15.78
CA ASN A 84 -10.85 -2.07 -14.84
C ASN A 84 -10.80 -0.72 -14.15
N VAL A 85 -10.33 -0.71 -12.91
CA VAL A 85 -10.02 0.54 -12.23
C VAL A 85 -8.59 0.90 -12.60
N VAL A 86 -8.40 2.10 -13.18
CA VAL A 86 -7.08 2.59 -13.55
C VAL A 86 -6.69 3.70 -12.57
N VAL A 87 -5.62 3.47 -11.83
CA VAL A 87 -5.07 4.43 -10.88
C VAL A 87 -3.83 5.08 -11.49
N THR A 88 -3.84 6.41 -11.59
CA THR A 88 -2.70 7.16 -12.10
C THR A 88 -2.04 7.89 -10.95
N CYS A 89 -0.75 7.61 -10.70
CA CYS A 89 0.04 8.35 -9.73
C CYS A 89 0.47 9.68 -10.36
N ARG A 90 0.12 10.79 -9.73
CA ARG A 90 0.49 12.11 -10.25
C ARG A 90 1.94 12.47 -10.01
N THR A 91 2.63 11.73 -9.15
CA THR A 91 4.05 11.96 -8.87
C THR A 91 4.94 11.39 -9.97
N CYS A 92 4.70 10.15 -10.39
CA CYS A 92 5.50 9.50 -11.43
C CYS A 92 4.77 9.32 -12.76
N ASN A 93 3.48 9.66 -12.81
CA ASN A 93 2.59 9.56 -13.98
C ASN A 93 2.40 8.14 -14.52
N LYS A 94 2.70 7.13 -13.73
CA LYS A 94 2.48 5.74 -14.13
C LYS A 94 1.11 5.26 -13.71
N HIS A 95 0.59 4.30 -14.46
CA HIS A 95 -0.74 3.75 -14.25
C HIS A 95 -0.66 2.36 -13.63
N THR A 96 -1.60 2.05 -12.75
CA THR A 96 -1.79 0.71 -12.23
C THR A 96 -3.24 0.31 -12.49
N ARG A 97 -3.45 -0.88 -13.02
CA ARG A 97 -4.79 -1.37 -13.32
C ARG A 97 -5.19 -2.44 -12.33
N TYR A 98 -6.42 -2.32 -11.83
CA TYR A 98 -7.01 -3.33 -10.95
C TYR A 98 -8.27 -3.86 -11.61
N ARG A 99 -8.39 -5.18 -11.64
CA ARG A 99 -9.58 -5.82 -12.19
C ARG A 99 -10.76 -5.62 -11.24
N VAL A 100 -11.88 -5.18 -11.78
CA VAL A 100 -13.10 -5.10 -10.99
C VAL A 100 -13.70 -6.50 -10.93
N VAL A 101 -13.75 -7.07 -9.73
CA VAL A 101 -14.42 -8.33 -9.49
C VAL A 101 -15.84 -8.00 -9.10
N LYS A 102 -16.79 -8.29 -9.97
CA LYS A 102 -18.20 -8.12 -9.63
C LYS A 102 -18.56 -9.16 -8.57
N PRO A 103 -19.30 -8.75 -7.52
CA PRO A 103 -19.78 -9.72 -6.56
C PRO A 103 -20.64 -10.75 -7.26
N HIS A 104 -20.41 -12.00 -6.93
CA HIS A 104 -21.27 -13.07 -7.41
C HIS A 104 -22.65 -12.92 -6.82
N VAL A 105 -23.57 -12.49 -7.64
CA VAL A 105 -24.97 -12.56 -7.28
C VAL A 105 -25.42 -13.94 -7.77
N GLY A 106 -25.47 -14.84 -6.84
CA GLY A 106 -25.91 -16.21 -7.13
C GLY A 106 -27.34 -16.28 -7.52
#